data_989284eb42495107005cb679e8098ad8
#
_entry.id   989284eb42495107005cb679e8098ad8
#
_cell.length_a   1.000
_cell.length_b   1.000
_cell.length_c   1.000
_cell.angle_alpha   90.00
_cell.angle_beta   90.00
_cell.angle_gamma   90.00
#
_symmetry.space_group_name_H-M   'P 1'
#
loop_
_entity.id
_entity.type
_entity.pdbx_description
1 polymer ?
#
loop_
_entity_poly.entity_id
_entity_poly.type
_entity_poly.pdbx_seq_one_letter_code
_entity_poly.pdbx_strand_id
1 'polypeptide(L)'
;MMTPVFRVESAPLKTNRRQFLAQTAATTAALVSGCGGLRDPASSARVMTVRGLIPASELGITLPHEHVMLDFIGAEKAERSRYKRNEVFEAVLPYLENFRDFGGQTLVECTPAYIGRDVELLRKLSEASRLNLITNTGYYGAAGNKFLPRHAFRETADELAFHWLADWTGGIEETDIRPGFIKIGVDAGPLSEIHCKLVRAAARTHQRSGLVIAAHSGDGAAAMDELAVLSEEGIEKSAFIWVHAQNEKDVDLHLRAAEQGAWVEFDHVCSLTVDGHVTLVKRMKEHRLLHRVLISHDGRRVQANLRGNTPAVSVPHLHAGHCATRRPR
;
A
#
# COMPACT_ATOMS: atom_id res chain seq x y z
N MET A 1 37.95 -22.72 -20.86
CA MET A 1 36.66 -23.37 -20.49
C MET A 1 35.57 -22.32 -20.68
N MET A 2 34.78 -22.46 -21.73
CA MET A 2 33.72 -21.51 -22.11
C MET A 2 32.37 -21.97 -21.48
N THR A 3 31.72 -21.09 -20.73
CA THR A 3 30.36 -21.31 -20.22
C THR A 3 29.34 -20.89 -21.30
N PRO A 4 28.28 -21.66 -21.56
CA PRO A 4 27.31 -21.34 -22.61
C PRO A 4 26.31 -20.29 -22.17
N VAL A 5 26.15 -19.25 -22.99
CA VAL A 5 25.12 -18.23 -22.90
C VAL A 5 23.82 -18.80 -23.48
N PHE A 6 22.77 -18.94 -22.68
CA PHE A 6 21.43 -19.26 -23.17
C PHE A 6 20.76 -17.99 -23.72
N ARG A 7 20.59 -17.95 -25.04
CA ARG A 7 19.81 -16.96 -25.78
C ARG A 7 18.36 -17.46 -25.83
N VAL A 8 17.44 -16.76 -25.20
CA VAL A 8 16.00 -17.00 -25.38
C VAL A 8 15.53 -16.18 -26.56
N GLU A 9 15.24 -16.82 -27.68
CA GLU A 9 14.58 -16.19 -28.81
C GLU A 9 13.08 -16.12 -28.55
N SER A 10 12.54 -14.91 -28.50
CA SER A 10 11.11 -14.64 -28.49
C SER A 10 10.61 -14.54 -29.93
N ALA A 11 9.87 -15.55 -30.37
CA ALA A 11 9.13 -15.49 -31.64
C ALA A 11 7.81 -14.72 -31.47
N PRO A 12 7.43 -13.81 -32.35
CA PRO A 12 6.16 -13.10 -32.26
C PRO A 12 5.02 -14.01 -32.73
N LEU A 13 4.08 -14.32 -31.87
CA LEU A 13 2.82 -14.98 -32.18
C LEU A 13 1.92 -14.02 -32.99
N LYS A 14 1.94 -14.11 -34.30
CA LYS A 14 0.93 -13.48 -35.18
C LYS A 14 -0.29 -14.40 -35.22
N THR A 15 -1.26 -14.20 -34.33
CA THR A 15 -2.59 -14.80 -34.46
C THR A 15 -3.49 -13.92 -35.30
N ASN A 16 -4.02 -14.49 -36.40
CA ASN A 16 -4.93 -13.78 -37.28
C ASN A 16 -6.39 -13.87 -36.70
N ARG A 17 -7.21 -12.88 -37.05
CA ARG A 17 -8.58 -12.70 -36.53
C ARG A 17 -9.50 -13.94 -36.73
N ARG A 18 -9.25 -14.78 -37.70
CA ARG A 18 -10.00 -16.03 -37.96
C ARG A 18 -9.63 -17.15 -36.98
N GLN A 19 -8.36 -17.22 -36.56
CA GLN A 19 -7.92 -18.21 -35.56
C GLN A 19 -8.44 -17.86 -34.14
N PHE A 20 -8.55 -16.57 -33.83
CA PHE A 20 -9.15 -16.10 -32.58
C PHE A 20 -10.65 -16.45 -32.48
N LEU A 21 -11.41 -16.28 -33.59
CA LEU A 21 -12.84 -16.63 -33.65
C LEU A 21 -13.11 -18.13 -33.66
N ALA A 22 -12.19 -18.95 -34.18
CA ALA A 22 -12.31 -20.39 -34.16
C ALA A 22 -12.03 -21.00 -32.76
N GLN A 23 -11.16 -20.38 -31.98
CA GLN A 23 -10.90 -20.80 -30.60
C GLN A 23 -12.04 -20.43 -29.65
N THR A 24 -12.76 -19.32 -29.89
CA THR A 24 -13.96 -18.93 -29.12
C THR A 24 -15.19 -19.82 -29.39
N ALA A 25 -15.30 -20.38 -30.60
CA ALA A 25 -16.43 -21.28 -30.94
C ALA A 25 -16.26 -22.72 -30.38
N ALA A 26 -15.03 -23.17 -30.15
CA ALA A 26 -14.77 -24.49 -29.58
C ALA A 26 -14.99 -24.56 -28.04
N THR A 27 -14.99 -23.40 -27.35
CA THR A 27 -15.18 -23.33 -25.90
C THR A 27 -16.66 -23.28 -25.49
N THR A 28 -17.58 -23.06 -26.42
CA THR A 28 -19.03 -22.93 -26.14
C THR A 28 -19.79 -24.28 -26.21
N ALA A 29 -19.15 -25.36 -26.72
CA ALA A 29 -19.82 -26.66 -26.87
C ALA A 29 -19.55 -27.67 -25.73
N ALA A 30 -18.75 -27.32 -24.72
CA ALA A 30 -18.42 -28.20 -23.58
C ALA A 30 -19.14 -27.83 -22.26
N LEU A 31 -20.18 -27.00 -22.31
CA LEU A 31 -20.87 -26.47 -21.12
C LEU A 31 -22.30 -26.99 -20.92
N VAL A 32 -22.56 -28.23 -21.28
CA VAL A 32 -23.83 -28.89 -20.88
C VAL A 32 -23.53 -30.33 -20.42
N SER A 33 -23.01 -30.49 -19.24
CA SER A 33 -23.21 -31.62 -18.33
C SER A 33 -22.20 -31.53 -17.17
N GLY A 34 -22.62 -30.90 -16.09
CA GLY A 34 -21.90 -30.86 -14.84
C GLY A 34 -22.49 -29.80 -13.94
N CYS A 35 -23.27 -30.21 -12.93
CA CYS A 35 -23.61 -29.36 -11.78
C CYS A 35 -22.33 -28.98 -11.01
N GLY A 36 -21.49 -28.15 -11.60
CA GLY A 36 -20.43 -27.44 -10.94
C GLY A 36 -20.96 -26.09 -10.53
N GLY A 37 -21.20 -25.86 -9.25
CA GLY A 37 -21.60 -24.54 -8.74
C GLY A 37 -20.67 -23.47 -9.32
N LEU A 38 -21.25 -22.40 -9.84
CA LEU A 38 -20.54 -21.19 -10.24
C LEU A 38 -19.69 -20.75 -9.04
N ARG A 39 -18.38 -20.97 -9.11
CA ARG A 39 -17.47 -20.44 -8.09
C ARG A 39 -17.57 -18.91 -8.18
N ASP A 40 -18.03 -18.31 -7.10
CA ASP A 40 -18.01 -16.86 -6.93
C ASP A 40 -16.58 -16.36 -7.24
N PRO A 41 -16.40 -15.44 -8.20
CA PRO A 41 -15.08 -14.88 -8.50
C PRO A 41 -14.39 -14.30 -7.25
N ALA A 42 -15.16 -13.80 -6.27
CA ALA A 42 -14.64 -13.37 -4.97
C ALA A 42 -14.00 -14.53 -4.17
N SER A 43 -14.41 -15.78 -4.38
CA SER A 43 -13.85 -16.95 -3.68
C SER A 43 -12.45 -17.33 -4.16
N SER A 44 -11.98 -16.80 -5.28
CA SER A 44 -10.66 -17.06 -5.85
C SER A 44 -9.63 -15.97 -5.57
N ALA A 45 -10.05 -14.79 -5.07
CA ALA A 45 -9.17 -13.68 -4.78
C ALA A 45 -8.21 -14.02 -3.64
N ARG A 46 -6.94 -13.70 -3.83
CA ARG A 46 -5.88 -13.95 -2.84
C ARG A 46 -5.13 -12.67 -2.52
N VAL A 47 -4.65 -12.57 -1.28
CA VAL A 47 -3.89 -11.42 -0.79
C VAL A 47 -2.53 -11.89 -0.28
N MET A 48 -1.49 -11.16 -0.64
CA MET A 48 -0.13 -11.42 -0.18
C MET A 48 0.06 -10.83 1.21
N THR A 49 0.44 -11.67 2.16
CA THR A 49 0.86 -11.28 3.51
C THR A 49 2.35 -11.56 3.69
N VAL A 50 2.94 -11.09 4.78
CA VAL A 50 4.35 -11.39 5.11
C VAL A 50 4.61 -12.89 5.37
N ARG A 51 3.57 -13.71 5.48
CA ARG A 51 3.63 -15.18 5.63
C ARG A 51 3.23 -15.92 4.35
N GLY A 52 2.97 -15.21 3.26
CA GLY A 52 2.53 -15.77 1.98
C GLY A 52 1.08 -15.46 1.63
N LEU A 53 0.57 -16.11 0.59
CA LEU A 53 -0.76 -15.86 0.03
C LEU A 53 -1.87 -16.49 0.91
N ILE A 54 -2.87 -15.70 1.24
CA ILE A 54 -4.11 -16.14 1.89
C ILE A 54 -5.33 -15.86 0.99
N PRO A 55 -6.44 -16.59 1.14
CA PRO A 55 -7.72 -16.21 0.54
C PRO A 55 -8.17 -14.82 1.04
N ALA A 56 -8.75 -14.00 0.18
CA ALA A 56 -9.27 -12.68 0.58
C ALA A 56 -10.38 -12.78 1.66
N SER A 57 -11.10 -13.90 1.72
CA SER A 57 -12.09 -14.19 2.76
C SER A 57 -11.49 -14.35 4.18
N GLU A 58 -10.17 -14.53 4.28
CA GLU A 58 -9.45 -14.65 5.57
C GLU A 58 -8.93 -13.30 6.09
N LEU A 59 -9.16 -12.20 5.37
CA LEU A 59 -8.76 -10.86 5.84
C LEU A 59 -9.49 -10.43 7.10
N GLY A 60 -10.78 -10.74 7.22
CA GLY A 60 -11.62 -10.38 8.36
C GLY A 60 -11.61 -8.88 8.67
N ILE A 61 -11.70 -8.54 9.97
CA ILE A 61 -11.61 -7.13 10.42
C ILE A 61 -10.20 -6.64 10.17
N THR A 62 -10.10 -5.64 9.28
CA THR A 62 -8.83 -5.11 8.77
C THR A 62 -8.65 -3.64 9.12
N LEU A 63 -7.46 -3.28 9.61
CA LEU A 63 -6.99 -1.90 9.66
C LEU A 63 -6.16 -1.62 8.40
N PRO A 64 -6.66 -0.80 7.47
CA PRO A 64 -6.02 -0.60 6.16
C PRO A 64 -4.80 0.33 6.19
N HIS A 65 -4.54 1.04 7.29
CA HIS A 65 -3.41 1.94 7.39
C HIS A 65 -2.85 2.04 8.81
N GLU A 66 -1.76 1.34 9.04
CA GLU A 66 -1.04 1.35 10.32
C GLU A 66 0.47 1.33 10.10
N HIS A 67 1.23 1.70 11.13
CA HIS A 67 2.69 1.68 11.13
C HIS A 67 3.21 0.94 12.36
N VAL A 68 4.01 -0.11 12.12
CA VAL A 68 4.72 -0.84 13.17
C VAL A 68 5.87 0.00 13.70
N MET A 69 6.70 0.51 12.79
CA MET A 69 7.84 1.35 13.13
C MET A 69 8.04 2.42 12.06
N LEU A 70 8.48 3.61 12.49
CA LEU A 70 8.84 4.71 11.61
C LEU A 70 10.23 5.23 11.95
N ASP A 71 11.02 5.55 10.90
CA ASP A 71 12.28 6.28 11.00
C ASP A 71 12.29 7.49 10.07
N PHE A 72 12.06 8.66 10.63
CA PHE A 72 11.99 9.92 9.88
C PHE A 72 13.38 10.60 9.70
N ILE A 73 14.48 9.85 9.80
CA ILE A 73 15.82 10.41 9.64
C ILE A 73 16.06 10.91 8.21
N GLY A 74 15.50 10.28 7.21
CA GLY A 74 15.68 10.54 5.79
C GLY A 74 16.42 9.42 5.08
N ALA A 75 16.17 9.25 3.76
CA ALA A 75 16.67 8.11 2.99
C ALA A 75 18.18 7.95 3.01
N GLU A 76 18.93 9.06 3.02
CA GLU A 76 20.40 9.02 3.03
C GLU A 76 21.02 8.43 4.31
N LYS A 77 20.26 8.43 5.40
CA LYS A 77 20.72 7.99 6.73
C LYS A 77 19.89 6.83 7.27
N ALA A 78 18.93 6.35 6.49
CA ALA A 78 18.09 5.21 6.88
C ALA A 78 18.92 3.93 6.84
N GLU A 79 19.18 3.35 8.00
CA GLU A 79 19.98 2.14 8.17
C GLU A 79 19.31 1.21 9.18
N ARG A 80 19.49 -0.09 8.98
CA ARG A 80 18.97 -1.13 9.88
C ARG A 80 19.57 -1.05 11.30
N SER A 81 20.78 -0.55 11.44
CA SER A 81 21.50 -0.39 12.70
C SER A 81 20.89 0.66 13.64
N ARG A 82 19.96 1.50 13.15
CA ARG A 82 19.35 2.59 13.92
C ARG A 82 18.39 2.14 15.01
N TYR A 83 18.00 0.88 15.02
CA TYR A 83 17.12 0.29 16.04
C TYR A 83 17.44 -1.19 16.26
N LYS A 84 17.00 -1.72 17.40
CA LYS A 84 17.10 -3.14 17.71
C LYS A 84 15.74 -3.81 17.50
N ARG A 85 15.68 -4.78 16.58
CA ARG A 85 14.44 -5.50 16.25
C ARG A 85 13.74 -6.07 17.48
N ASN A 86 14.48 -6.62 18.45
CA ASN A 86 13.89 -7.21 19.64
C ASN A 86 13.17 -6.16 20.50
N GLU A 87 13.78 -4.96 20.66
CA GLU A 87 13.12 -3.87 21.40
C GLU A 87 11.84 -3.39 20.71
N VAL A 88 11.85 -3.30 19.36
CA VAL A 88 10.64 -2.96 18.60
C VAL A 88 9.59 -4.08 18.71
N PHE A 89 10.01 -5.33 18.60
CA PHE A 89 9.14 -6.49 18.73
C PHE A 89 8.41 -6.50 20.08
N GLU A 90 9.16 -6.38 21.19
CA GLU A 90 8.60 -6.35 22.55
C GLU A 90 7.65 -5.16 22.77
N ALA A 91 7.97 -4.00 22.18
CA ALA A 91 7.14 -2.81 22.29
C ALA A 91 5.84 -2.90 21.47
N VAL A 92 5.85 -3.57 20.32
CA VAL A 92 4.71 -3.59 19.39
C VAL A 92 3.79 -4.79 19.62
N LEU A 93 4.33 -5.95 19.98
CA LEU A 93 3.54 -7.18 20.12
C LEU A 93 2.28 -7.03 20.99
N PRO A 94 2.32 -6.39 22.17
CA PRO A 94 1.13 -6.22 23.01
C PRO A 94 -0.01 -5.43 22.31
N TYR A 95 0.31 -4.48 21.43
CA TYR A 95 -0.70 -3.74 20.67
C TYR A 95 -1.36 -4.61 19.60
N LEU A 96 -0.59 -5.46 18.95
CA LEU A 96 -1.11 -6.40 17.96
C LEU A 96 -2.01 -7.45 18.62
N GLU A 97 -1.59 -7.96 19.77
CA GLU A 97 -2.39 -8.90 20.55
C GLU A 97 -3.70 -8.26 21.02
N ASN A 98 -3.66 -7.03 21.52
CA ASN A 98 -4.85 -6.29 21.89
C ASN A 98 -5.79 -6.08 20.68
N PHE A 99 -5.28 -5.73 19.51
CA PHE A 99 -6.10 -5.62 18.31
C PHE A 99 -6.76 -6.95 17.95
N ARG A 100 -6.02 -8.07 18.00
CA ARG A 100 -6.58 -9.42 17.83
C ARG A 100 -7.66 -9.73 18.83
N ASP A 101 -7.46 -9.40 20.11
CA ASP A 101 -8.39 -9.69 21.20
C ASP A 101 -9.71 -8.90 21.05
N PHE A 102 -9.68 -7.75 20.34
CA PHE A 102 -10.87 -7.02 19.88
C PHE A 102 -11.46 -7.57 18.57
N GLY A 103 -10.99 -8.72 18.08
CA GLY A 103 -11.51 -9.37 16.88
C GLY A 103 -10.82 -8.95 15.57
N GLY A 104 -9.76 -8.15 15.63
CA GLY A 104 -8.94 -7.79 14.48
C GLY A 104 -8.23 -9.01 13.89
N GLN A 105 -8.10 -9.07 12.58
CA GLN A 105 -7.49 -10.19 11.87
C GLN A 105 -6.36 -9.76 10.94
N THR A 106 -6.45 -8.58 10.34
CA THR A 106 -5.46 -8.10 9.37
C THR A 106 -5.07 -6.66 9.65
N LEU A 107 -3.78 -6.38 9.49
CA LEU A 107 -3.20 -5.05 9.57
C LEU A 107 -2.38 -4.78 8.31
N VAL A 108 -2.71 -3.69 7.60
CA VAL A 108 -1.94 -3.22 6.45
C VAL A 108 -0.87 -2.27 6.96
N GLU A 109 0.37 -2.70 6.85
CA GLU A 109 1.54 -1.96 7.32
C GLU A 109 2.04 -1.02 6.22
N CYS A 110 1.82 0.28 6.40
CA CYS A 110 1.99 1.30 5.39
C CYS A 110 3.35 2.00 5.39
N THR A 111 4.34 1.50 6.15
CA THR A 111 5.70 2.05 6.16
C THR A 111 6.46 1.64 4.91
N PRO A 112 6.80 2.57 3.99
CA PRO A 112 7.57 2.22 2.81
C PRO A 112 9.07 2.10 3.10
N ALA A 113 9.81 1.68 2.09
CA ALA A 113 11.28 1.68 2.13
C ALA A 113 11.82 3.08 2.55
N TYR A 114 12.93 3.10 3.25
CA TYR A 114 13.62 4.31 3.76
C TYR A 114 12.89 5.09 4.87
N ILE A 115 11.74 4.61 5.35
CA ILE A 115 11.03 5.20 6.50
C ILE A 115 10.92 4.22 7.67
N GLY A 116 11.56 3.05 7.60
CA GLY A 116 11.59 2.07 8.69
C GLY A 116 10.92 0.73 8.37
N ARG A 117 10.56 0.44 7.11
CA ARG A 117 10.07 -0.89 6.72
C ARG A 117 11.07 -1.97 7.13
N ASP A 118 10.62 -2.97 7.88
CA ASP A 118 11.39 -4.14 8.31
C ASP A 118 10.57 -5.42 8.15
N VAL A 119 10.67 -6.04 6.99
CA VAL A 119 9.81 -7.17 6.62
C VAL A 119 10.05 -8.43 7.46
N GLU A 120 11.28 -8.66 7.94
CA GLU A 120 11.57 -9.78 8.85
C GLU A 120 10.97 -9.57 10.24
N LEU A 121 10.98 -8.32 10.73
CA LEU A 121 10.30 -7.95 11.97
C LEU A 121 8.79 -8.14 11.83
N LEU A 122 8.21 -7.71 10.70
CA LEU A 122 6.78 -7.89 10.41
C LEU A 122 6.39 -9.37 10.37
N ARG A 123 7.21 -10.24 9.78
CA ARG A 123 6.96 -11.68 9.79
C ARG A 123 6.94 -12.23 11.22
N LYS A 124 7.94 -11.90 12.03
CA LYS A 124 8.00 -12.33 13.45
C LYS A 124 6.79 -11.85 14.24
N LEU A 125 6.39 -10.60 14.05
CA LEU A 125 5.20 -10.02 14.70
C LEU A 125 3.91 -10.71 14.23
N SER A 126 3.79 -11.00 12.94
CA SER A 126 2.66 -11.74 12.36
C SER A 126 2.53 -13.16 12.94
N GLU A 127 3.66 -13.86 13.08
CA GLU A 127 3.69 -15.21 13.66
C GLU A 127 3.30 -15.20 15.15
N ALA A 128 3.86 -14.28 15.93
CA ALA A 128 3.59 -14.17 17.36
C ALA A 128 2.16 -13.71 17.67
N SER A 129 1.69 -12.67 16.98
CA SER A 129 0.34 -12.11 17.19
C SER A 129 -0.77 -12.94 16.55
N ARG A 130 -0.44 -13.79 15.56
CA ARG A 130 -1.37 -14.53 14.70
C ARG A 130 -2.23 -13.63 13.80
N LEU A 131 -1.86 -12.37 13.62
CA LEU A 131 -2.49 -11.46 12.68
C LEU A 131 -1.90 -11.64 11.28
N ASN A 132 -2.70 -11.38 10.25
CA ASN A 132 -2.20 -11.19 8.91
C ASN A 132 -1.59 -9.79 8.80
N LEU A 133 -0.29 -9.70 8.54
CA LEU A 133 0.36 -8.43 8.25
C LEU A 133 0.64 -8.33 6.74
N ILE A 134 0.28 -7.21 6.13
CA ILE A 134 0.49 -6.94 4.72
C ILE A 134 1.50 -5.82 4.61
N THR A 135 2.62 -6.06 3.91
CA THR A 135 3.66 -5.06 3.65
C THR A 135 3.59 -4.55 2.22
N ASN A 136 4.41 -3.56 1.89
CA ASN A 136 4.35 -2.82 0.63
C ASN A 136 5.70 -2.76 -0.08
N THR A 137 5.65 -2.32 -1.35
CA THR A 137 6.76 -1.75 -2.09
C THR A 137 6.44 -0.31 -2.48
N GLY A 138 7.40 0.43 -3.01
CA GLY A 138 7.21 1.83 -3.36
C GLY A 138 8.09 2.77 -2.57
N TYR A 139 8.08 4.07 -2.96
CA TYR A 139 8.87 5.11 -2.32
C TYR A 139 7.99 6.31 -1.92
N TYR A 140 8.37 6.94 -0.81
CA TYR A 140 7.64 8.06 -0.23
C TYR A 140 8.29 9.39 -0.60
N GLY A 141 7.67 10.15 -1.52
CA GLY A 141 8.15 11.44 -2.00
C GLY A 141 7.66 12.64 -1.20
N ALA A 142 6.65 12.50 -0.35
CA ALA A 142 6.18 13.62 0.46
C ALA A 142 7.25 14.10 1.47
N ALA A 143 6.99 15.23 2.10
CA ALA A 143 7.92 15.96 2.99
C ALA A 143 9.19 16.44 2.27
N GLY A 144 9.02 17.02 1.08
CA GLY A 144 10.09 17.62 0.29
C GLY A 144 11.08 16.58 -0.23
N ASN A 145 10.60 15.39 -0.57
CA ASN A 145 11.40 14.28 -1.11
C ASN A 145 12.48 13.73 -0.16
N LYS A 146 12.42 14.07 1.11
CA LYS A 146 13.42 13.67 2.13
C LYS A 146 13.65 12.17 2.21
N PHE A 147 12.64 11.37 1.87
CA PHE A 147 12.65 9.92 2.01
C PHE A 147 12.85 9.20 0.67
N LEU A 148 13.16 9.93 -0.40
CA LEU A 148 13.54 9.33 -1.67
C LEU A 148 15.02 8.97 -1.69
N PRO A 149 15.39 7.75 -2.13
CA PRO A 149 16.78 7.38 -2.35
C PRO A 149 17.36 8.17 -3.53
N ARG A 150 18.69 8.36 -3.54
CA ARG A 150 19.37 9.17 -4.57
C ARG A 150 19.08 8.71 -6.01
N HIS A 151 18.93 7.43 -6.24
CA HIS A 151 18.64 6.89 -7.56
C HIS A 151 17.27 7.34 -8.07
N ALA A 152 16.27 7.51 -7.19
CA ALA A 152 14.94 7.95 -7.58
C ALA A 152 14.92 9.31 -8.30
N PHE A 153 15.92 10.16 -8.08
CA PHE A 153 16.03 11.45 -8.78
C PHE A 153 16.58 11.31 -10.20
N ARG A 154 17.34 10.24 -10.50
CA ARG A 154 18.05 10.02 -11.76
C ARG A 154 17.33 9.03 -12.68
N GLU A 155 16.73 8.04 -12.09
CA GLU A 155 16.04 6.96 -12.80
C GLU A 155 14.71 7.42 -13.39
N THR A 156 14.31 6.76 -14.44
CA THR A 156 13.02 6.90 -15.09
C THR A 156 11.91 6.20 -14.28
N ALA A 157 10.64 6.43 -14.66
CA ALA A 157 9.52 5.72 -14.05
C ALA A 157 9.59 4.19 -14.32
N ASP A 158 10.13 3.76 -15.46
CA ASP A 158 10.30 2.33 -15.77
C ASP A 158 11.35 1.67 -14.89
N GLU A 159 12.48 2.36 -14.65
CA GLU A 159 13.53 1.86 -13.76
C GLU A 159 13.05 1.78 -12.31
N LEU A 160 12.27 2.75 -11.82
CA LEU A 160 11.64 2.68 -10.50
C LEU A 160 10.62 1.53 -10.43
N ALA A 161 9.79 1.37 -11.44
CA ALA A 161 8.85 0.24 -11.52
C ALA A 161 9.58 -1.11 -11.55
N PHE A 162 10.75 -1.18 -12.18
CA PHE A 162 11.57 -2.39 -12.18
C PHE A 162 12.02 -2.80 -10.76
N HIS A 163 12.44 -1.85 -9.92
CA HIS A 163 12.79 -2.13 -8.52
C HIS A 163 11.58 -2.68 -7.75
N TRP A 164 10.41 -2.06 -7.90
CA TRP A 164 9.21 -2.49 -7.18
C TRP A 164 8.65 -3.82 -7.69
N LEU A 165 8.83 -4.12 -8.96
CA LEU A 165 8.52 -5.44 -9.53
C LEU A 165 9.53 -6.50 -9.10
N ALA A 166 10.78 -6.15 -8.86
CA ALA A 166 11.76 -7.06 -8.29
C ALA A 166 11.37 -7.48 -6.86
N ASP A 167 10.92 -6.52 -6.02
CA ASP A 167 10.34 -6.81 -4.70
C ASP A 167 9.16 -7.80 -4.81
N TRP A 168 8.27 -7.58 -5.80
CA TRP A 168 7.08 -8.43 -5.98
C TRP A 168 7.40 -9.82 -6.51
N THR A 169 8.38 -9.97 -7.37
CA THR A 169 8.75 -11.26 -7.99
C THR A 169 9.73 -12.06 -7.15
N GLY A 170 10.77 -11.41 -6.65
CA GLY A 170 11.91 -12.03 -5.96
C GLY A 170 11.86 -11.97 -4.44
N GLY A 171 11.05 -11.03 -3.90
CA GLY A 171 11.00 -10.73 -2.47
C GLY A 171 11.76 -9.46 -2.10
N ILE A 172 11.40 -8.90 -0.96
CA ILE A 172 11.91 -7.63 -0.44
C ILE A 172 13.21 -7.87 0.31
N GLU A 173 14.25 -7.09 0.02
CA GLU A 173 15.51 -7.05 0.80
C GLU A 173 16.13 -8.45 0.99
N GLU A 174 16.28 -9.22 -0.09
CA GLU A 174 16.86 -10.57 -0.11
C GLU A 174 16.09 -11.61 0.72
N THR A 175 14.84 -11.33 1.07
CA THR A 175 13.91 -12.28 1.70
C THR A 175 12.96 -12.88 0.67
N ASP A 176 12.17 -13.89 1.08
CA ASP A 176 11.05 -14.43 0.30
C ASP A 176 9.73 -13.67 0.56
N ILE A 177 9.74 -12.61 1.39
CA ILE A 177 8.57 -11.81 1.73
C ILE A 177 8.24 -10.88 0.57
N ARG A 178 7.02 -10.95 0.07
CA ARG A 178 6.55 -10.15 -1.07
C ARG A 178 5.58 -9.07 -0.63
N PRO A 179 5.53 -7.92 -1.33
CA PRO A 179 4.57 -6.87 -1.05
C PRO A 179 3.14 -7.29 -1.43
N GLY A 180 2.15 -6.84 -0.67
CA GLY A 180 0.73 -6.98 -0.98
C GLY A 180 0.12 -5.75 -1.68
N PHE A 181 0.83 -4.61 -1.69
CA PHE A 181 0.39 -3.37 -2.34
C PHE A 181 1.59 -2.44 -2.62
N ILE A 182 1.32 -1.32 -3.31
CA ILE A 182 2.30 -0.28 -3.60
C ILE A 182 1.98 0.91 -2.68
N LYS A 183 2.96 1.41 -1.91
CA LYS A 183 2.83 2.61 -1.09
C LYS A 183 3.73 3.71 -1.64
N ILE A 184 3.13 4.81 -2.07
CA ILE A 184 3.83 6.03 -2.45
C ILE A 184 3.38 7.20 -1.59
N GLY A 185 4.02 8.35 -1.74
CA GLY A 185 3.60 9.59 -1.10
C GLY A 185 4.01 10.79 -1.93
N VAL A 186 3.15 11.81 -1.97
CA VAL A 186 3.38 13.06 -2.67
C VAL A 186 3.05 14.24 -1.74
N ASP A 187 3.70 15.38 -1.95
CA ASP A 187 3.36 16.63 -1.25
C ASP A 187 2.02 17.19 -1.76
N ALA A 188 1.53 18.27 -1.14
CA ALA A 188 0.36 19.02 -1.61
C ALA A 188 0.55 19.48 -3.06
N GLY A 189 -0.54 19.45 -3.83
CA GLY A 189 -0.52 19.74 -5.27
C GLY A 189 -0.22 21.19 -5.63
N PRO A 190 0.06 21.45 -6.92
CA PRO A 190 0.13 20.48 -8.01
C PRO A 190 1.34 19.55 -7.93
N LEU A 191 1.25 18.37 -8.57
CA LEU A 191 2.34 17.40 -8.53
C LEU A 191 3.61 17.94 -9.21
N SER A 192 4.74 17.81 -8.53
CA SER A 192 6.05 18.04 -9.14
C SER A 192 6.41 16.94 -10.15
N GLU A 193 7.39 17.18 -11.01
CA GLU A 193 7.86 16.18 -12.00
C GLU A 193 8.26 14.85 -11.33
N ILE A 194 8.93 14.90 -10.17
CA ILE A 194 9.32 13.69 -9.46
C ILE A 194 8.11 12.97 -8.86
N HIS A 195 7.09 13.69 -8.38
CA HIS A 195 5.86 13.08 -7.90
C HIS A 195 5.07 12.44 -9.04
N CYS A 196 4.92 13.11 -10.18
CA CYS A 196 4.35 12.50 -11.40
C CYS A 196 5.10 11.22 -11.79
N LYS A 197 6.45 11.23 -11.71
CA LYS A 197 7.28 10.06 -11.98
C LYS A 197 6.99 8.91 -11.01
N LEU A 198 6.83 9.18 -9.72
CA LEU A 198 6.46 8.15 -8.73
C LEU A 198 5.09 7.54 -9.03
N VAL A 199 4.09 8.36 -9.37
CA VAL A 199 2.75 7.89 -9.75
C VAL A 199 2.81 7.02 -11.01
N ARG A 200 3.57 7.45 -12.05
CA ARG A 200 3.77 6.64 -13.27
C ARG A 200 4.46 5.32 -12.97
N ALA A 201 5.48 5.31 -12.11
CA ALA A 201 6.15 4.09 -11.70
C ALA A 201 5.18 3.14 -10.97
N ALA A 202 4.32 3.67 -10.09
CA ALA A 202 3.29 2.89 -9.42
C ALA A 202 2.27 2.31 -10.42
N ALA A 203 1.83 3.10 -11.39
CA ALA A 203 0.95 2.66 -12.47
C ALA A 203 1.54 1.49 -13.26
N ARG A 204 2.81 1.60 -13.70
CA ARG A 204 3.51 0.56 -14.46
C ARG A 204 3.78 -0.70 -13.63
N THR A 205 4.00 -0.53 -12.32
CA THR A 205 4.08 -1.66 -11.40
C THR A 205 2.73 -2.35 -11.25
N HIS A 206 1.64 -1.58 -11.08
CA HIS A 206 0.29 -2.10 -11.02
C HIS A 206 -0.08 -2.91 -12.26
N GLN A 207 0.17 -2.38 -13.47
CA GLN A 207 -0.13 -3.06 -14.75
C GLN A 207 0.46 -4.47 -14.84
N ARG A 208 1.62 -4.70 -14.23
CA ARG A 208 2.35 -5.96 -14.30
C ARG A 208 2.13 -6.88 -13.12
N SER A 209 1.74 -6.34 -11.97
CA SER A 209 1.60 -7.08 -10.71
C SER A 209 0.16 -7.22 -10.23
N GLY A 210 -0.73 -6.29 -10.61
CA GLY A 210 -2.08 -6.17 -10.04
C GLY A 210 -2.10 -5.56 -8.63
N LEU A 211 -0.96 -5.14 -8.06
CA LEU A 211 -0.89 -4.55 -6.72
C LEU A 211 -1.63 -3.21 -6.68
N VAL A 212 -2.49 -3.00 -5.69
CA VAL A 212 -3.20 -1.73 -5.46
C VAL A 212 -2.22 -0.63 -5.07
N ILE A 213 -2.50 0.61 -5.49
CA ILE A 213 -1.69 1.80 -5.22
C ILE A 213 -2.33 2.57 -4.07
N ALA A 214 -1.65 2.68 -2.94
CA ALA A 214 -2.04 3.54 -1.83
C ALA A 214 -1.09 4.75 -1.79
N ALA A 215 -1.63 5.95 -1.96
CA ALA A 215 -0.84 7.17 -2.00
C ALA A 215 -1.16 8.09 -0.82
N HIS A 216 -0.13 8.44 -0.04
CA HIS A 216 -0.20 9.61 0.83
C HIS A 216 -0.28 10.85 -0.07
N SER A 217 -1.44 11.45 -0.18
CA SER A 217 -1.64 12.67 -0.97
C SER A 217 -1.68 13.87 -0.03
N GLY A 218 -0.87 14.88 -0.31
CA GLY A 218 -0.73 16.04 0.57
C GLY A 218 -2.02 16.84 0.73
N ASP A 219 -2.85 16.89 -0.32
CA ASP A 219 -4.18 17.49 -0.37
C ASP A 219 -5.03 16.89 -1.51
N GLY A 220 -6.24 17.42 -1.70
CA GLY A 220 -7.14 16.98 -2.75
C GLY A 220 -6.67 17.37 -4.16
N ALA A 221 -5.92 18.47 -4.32
CA ALA A 221 -5.35 18.83 -5.61
C ALA A 221 -4.33 17.79 -6.05
N ALA A 222 -3.45 17.35 -5.15
CA ALA A 222 -2.51 16.28 -5.41
C ALA A 222 -3.24 14.98 -5.78
N ALA A 223 -4.28 14.60 -5.04
CA ALA A 223 -5.07 13.39 -5.32
C ALA A 223 -5.72 13.42 -6.71
N MET A 224 -6.26 14.58 -7.13
CA MET A 224 -6.84 14.73 -8.47
C MET A 224 -5.77 14.64 -9.57
N ASP A 225 -4.58 15.22 -9.36
CA ASP A 225 -3.46 15.10 -10.29
C ASP A 225 -2.96 13.64 -10.37
N GLU A 226 -2.88 12.91 -9.24
CA GLU A 226 -2.56 11.48 -9.22
C GLU A 226 -3.56 10.68 -10.06
N LEU A 227 -4.86 10.95 -9.90
CA LEU A 227 -5.91 10.31 -10.72
C LEU A 227 -5.77 10.66 -12.20
N ALA A 228 -5.35 11.87 -12.56
CA ALA A 228 -5.10 12.27 -13.94
C ALA A 228 -3.91 11.50 -14.52
N VAL A 229 -2.78 11.43 -13.81
CA VAL A 229 -1.60 10.65 -14.22
C VAL A 229 -1.94 9.15 -14.39
N LEU A 230 -2.74 8.58 -13.48
CA LEU A 230 -3.21 7.20 -13.61
C LEU A 230 -4.09 7.00 -14.85
N SER A 231 -4.91 8.02 -15.22
CA SER A 231 -5.68 7.97 -16.47
C SER A 231 -4.78 7.96 -17.71
N GLU A 232 -3.73 8.79 -17.71
CA GLU A 232 -2.75 8.84 -18.80
C GLU A 232 -2.03 7.49 -18.98
N GLU A 233 -1.73 6.79 -17.88
CA GLU A 233 -1.13 5.45 -17.89
C GLU A 233 -2.17 4.33 -18.11
N GLY A 234 -3.45 4.64 -18.31
CA GLY A 234 -4.51 3.66 -18.60
C GLY A 234 -4.93 2.82 -17.40
N ILE A 235 -4.78 3.33 -16.18
CA ILE A 235 -5.12 2.62 -14.95
C ILE A 235 -6.55 2.93 -14.51
N GLU A 236 -7.31 1.87 -14.22
CA GLU A 236 -8.62 1.99 -13.58
C GLU A 236 -8.50 2.57 -12.18
N LYS A 237 -9.33 3.58 -11.86
CA LYS A 237 -9.24 4.30 -10.59
C LYS A 237 -9.53 3.43 -9.37
N SER A 238 -10.19 2.29 -9.55
CA SER A 238 -10.42 1.29 -8.51
C SER A 238 -9.13 0.66 -7.96
N ALA A 239 -8.02 0.82 -8.66
CA ALA A 239 -6.69 0.43 -8.20
C ALA A 239 -6.01 1.46 -7.29
N PHE A 240 -6.64 2.61 -7.04
CA PHE A 240 -6.05 3.73 -6.29
C PHE A 240 -6.78 3.98 -4.97
N ILE A 241 -6.00 4.19 -3.92
CA ILE A 241 -6.44 4.58 -2.58
C ILE A 241 -5.86 5.96 -2.27
N TRP A 242 -6.71 6.96 -2.14
CA TRP A 242 -6.36 8.27 -1.63
C TRP A 242 -6.24 8.22 -0.11
N VAL A 243 -5.01 8.18 0.38
CA VAL A 243 -4.68 8.10 1.81
C VAL A 243 -4.68 9.50 2.44
N HIS A 244 -5.15 9.63 3.68
CA HIS A 244 -5.30 10.87 4.45
C HIS A 244 -6.32 11.86 3.86
N ALA A 245 -7.34 11.35 3.20
CA ALA A 245 -8.35 12.18 2.56
C ALA A 245 -9.09 13.10 3.56
N GLN A 246 -9.18 12.77 4.85
CA GLN A 246 -9.76 13.63 5.89
C GLN A 246 -9.05 14.97 6.06
N ASN A 247 -7.82 15.13 5.56
CA ASN A 247 -7.09 16.39 5.63
C ASN A 247 -7.57 17.41 4.59
N GLU A 248 -8.30 16.95 3.55
CA GLU A 248 -8.89 17.82 2.54
C GLU A 248 -10.11 18.56 3.11
N LYS A 249 -10.18 19.87 2.86
CA LYS A 249 -11.27 20.73 3.33
C LYS A 249 -12.43 20.78 2.35
N ASP A 250 -12.13 20.66 1.05
CA ASP A 250 -13.15 20.55 0.01
C ASP A 250 -13.64 19.10 -0.06
N VAL A 251 -14.68 18.83 0.72
CA VAL A 251 -15.27 17.49 0.81
C VAL A 251 -15.91 16.99 -0.50
N ASP A 252 -16.15 17.87 -1.48
CA ASP A 252 -16.65 17.46 -2.80
C ASP A 252 -15.57 16.72 -3.60
N LEU A 253 -14.30 16.94 -3.30
CA LEU A 253 -13.20 16.18 -3.91
C LEU A 253 -13.24 14.70 -3.50
N HIS A 254 -13.67 14.37 -2.27
CA HIS A 254 -13.87 12.98 -1.85
C HIS A 254 -14.92 12.28 -2.72
N LEU A 255 -16.05 12.96 -2.96
CA LEU A 255 -17.12 12.43 -3.82
C LEU A 255 -16.61 12.23 -5.24
N ARG A 256 -15.95 13.25 -5.80
CA ARG A 256 -15.40 13.19 -7.16
C ARG A 256 -14.38 12.06 -7.35
N ALA A 257 -13.51 11.81 -6.37
CA ALA A 257 -12.56 10.70 -6.42
C ALA A 257 -13.29 9.35 -6.39
N ALA A 258 -14.24 9.20 -5.46
CA ALA A 258 -15.01 7.97 -5.29
C ALA A 258 -15.92 7.67 -6.49
N GLU A 259 -16.54 8.68 -7.09
CA GLU A 259 -17.36 8.56 -8.32
C GLU A 259 -16.54 8.09 -9.52
N GLN A 260 -15.26 8.49 -9.60
CA GLN A 260 -14.32 7.96 -10.58
C GLN A 260 -13.88 6.52 -10.29
N GLY A 261 -14.22 5.97 -9.12
CA GLY A 261 -13.91 4.60 -8.72
C GLY A 261 -12.77 4.47 -7.70
N ALA A 262 -12.10 5.56 -7.33
CA ALA A 262 -11.04 5.53 -6.33
C ALA A 262 -11.58 5.17 -4.93
N TRP A 263 -10.70 4.64 -4.08
CA TRP A 263 -10.97 4.49 -2.66
C TRP A 263 -10.56 5.76 -1.92
N VAL A 264 -11.38 6.18 -0.96
CA VAL A 264 -11.13 7.35 -0.11
C VAL A 264 -10.89 6.84 1.30
N GLU A 265 -9.68 7.06 1.80
CA GLU A 265 -9.27 6.59 3.12
C GLU A 265 -9.28 7.74 4.12
N PHE A 266 -10.10 7.58 5.16
CA PHE A 266 -10.16 8.46 6.32
C PHE A 266 -9.45 7.78 7.48
N ASP A 267 -8.25 8.19 7.78
CA ASP A 267 -7.43 7.68 8.86
C ASP A 267 -7.27 8.71 10.01
N HIS A 268 -6.37 8.49 10.97
CA HIS A 268 -6.28 9.29 12.20
C HIS A 268 -7.55 9.25 13.06
N VAL A 269 -8.36 8.20 12.95
CA VAL A 269 -9.54 8.06 13.81
C VAL A 269 -9.12 7.85 15.25
N CYS A 270 -9.56 8.75 16.13
CA CYS A 270 -9.35 8.67 17.58
C CYS A 270 -10.49 9.41 18.31
N SER A 271 -10.49 9.37 19.63
CA SER A 271 -11.53 10.02 20.45
C SER A 271 -11.68 11.53 20.18
N LEU A 272 -10.62 12.21 19.69
CA LEU A 272 -10.66 13.65 19.41
C LEU A 272 -11.13 13.97 17.98
N THR A 273 -11.09 13.01 17.07
CA THR A 273 -11.37 13.24 15.64
C THR A 273 -12.62 12.51 15.16
N VAL A 274 -13.18 11.60 15.95
CA VAL A 274 -14.28 10.70 15.55
C VAL A 274 -15.51 11.44 15.03
N ASP A 275 -15.89 12.57 15.61
CA ASP A 275 -17.09 13.33 15.16
C ASP A 275 -16.90 13.91 13.76
N GLY A 276 -15.69 14.39 13.44
CA GLY A 276 -15.33 14.81 12.08
C GLY A 276 -15.39 13.66 11.09
N HIS A 277 -14.85 12.51 11.45
CA HIS A 277 -14.89 11.30 10.60
C HIS A 277 -16.33 10.80 10.38
N VAL A 278 -17.17 10.81 11.42
CA VAL A 278 -18.58 10.47 11.29
C VAL A 278 -19.28 11.38 10.28
N THR A 279 -18.95 12.67 10.27
CA THR A 279 -19.51 13.63 9.30
C THR A 279 -19.09 13.29 7.87
N LEU A 280 -17.81 13.00 7.64
CA LEU A 280 -17.29 12.61 6.32
C LEU A 280 -17.93 11.31 5.84
N VAL A 281 -17.99 10.29 6.70
CA VAL A 281 -18.60 8.98 6.36
C VAL A 281 -20.10 9.12 6.05
N LYS A 282 -20.83 9.95 6.82
CA LYS A 282 -22.25 10.24 6.55
C LYS A 282 -22.44 10.84 5.17
N ARG A 283 -21.60 11.82 4.79
CA ARG A 283 -21.64 12.44 3.47
C ARG A 283 -21.43 11.41 2.36
N MET A 284 -20.39 10.55 2.47
CA MET A 284 -20.17 9.47 1.51
C MET A 284 -21.36 8.51 1.42
N LYS A 285 -21.99 8.19 2.57
CA LYS A 285 -23.21 7.37 2.62
C LYS A 285 -24.40 8.01 1.91
N GLU A 286 -24.65 9.30 2.13
CA GLU A 286 -25.73 10.07 1.50
C GLU A 286 -25.63 10.06 -0.03
N HIS A 287 -24.39 10.08 -0.56
CA HIS A 287 -24.09 9.95 -1.99
C HIS A 287 -23.95 8.50 -2.48
N ARG A 288 -24.27 7.49 -1.64
CA ARG A 288 -24.20 6.04 -1.97
C ARG A 288 -22.77 5.55 -2.29
N LEU A 289 -21.76 6.25 -1.80
CA LEU A 289 -20.32 5.96 -2.02
C LEU A 289 -19.63 5.29 -0.83
N LEU A 290 -20.41 4.84 0.18
CA LEU A 290 -19.84 4.19 1.38
C LEU A 290 -18.96 2.97 1.04
N HIS A 291 -19.26 2.29 -0.06
CA HIS A 291 -18.50 1.14 -0.55
C HIS A 291 -17.10 1.50 -1.09
N ARG A 292 -16.76 2.79 -1.14
CA ARG A 292 -15.46 3.34 -1.54
C ARG A 292 -14.70 3.97 -0.36
N VAL A 293 -15.17 3.76 0.88
CA VAL A 293 -14.55 4.34 2.07
C VAL A 293 -13.72 3.30 2.80
N LEU A 294 -12.51 3.69 3.19
CA LEU A 294 -11.66 2.97 4.12
C LEU A 294 -11.49 3.81 5.38
N ILE A 295 -11.33 3.14 6.54
CA ILE A 295 -11.17 3.81 7.83
C ILE A 295 -10.06 3.13 8.61
N SER A 296 -9.11 3.91 9.14
CA SER A 296 -8.01 3.42 9.96
C SER A 296 -7.55 4.46 11.00
N HIS A 297 -6.47 4.14 11.73
CA HIS A 297 -5.94 5.03 12.76
C HIS A 297 -4.68 5.79 12.31
N ASP A 298 -3.93 5.31 11.32
CA ASP A 298 -2.54 5.74 11.04
C ASP A 298 -1.71 5.66 12.35
N GLY A 299 -1.91 4.57 13.08
CA GLY A 299 -1.30 4.37 14.39
C GLY A 299 0.20 4.13 14.25
N ARG A 300 1.01 4.99 14.88
CA ARG A 300 2.46 4.88 14.92
C ARG A 300 2.87 4.21 16.21
N ARG A 301 3.28 2.96 16.16
CA ARG A 301 3.55 2.19 17.38
C ARG A 301 4.92 2.50 17.97
N VAL A 302 5.93 2.63 17.10
CA VAL A 302 7.31 2.89 17.49
C VAL A 302 7.94 3.89 16.52
N GLN A 303 8.78 4.77 17.03
CA GLN A 303 9.56 5.69 16.22
C GLN A 303 11.04 5.59 16.62
N ALA A 304 11.93 5.39 15.63
CA ALA A 304 13.36 5.43 15.85
C ALA A 304 13.80 6.84 16.27
N ASN A 305 14.74 6.92 17.21
CA ASN A 305 15.22 8.20 17.73
C ASN A 305 15.95 9.02 16.66
N LEU A 306 15.52 10.27 16.46
CA LEU A 306 16.15 11.21 15.54
C LEU A 306 17.42 11.88 16.12
N ARG A 307 17.70 11.70 17.42
CA ARG A 307 18.83 12.32 18.10
C ARG A 307 19.77 11.25 18.69
N GLY A 308 20.96 11.15 18.13
CA GLY A 308 22.07 10.36 18.68
C GLY A 308 22.31 9.01 18.00
N ASN A 309 23.54 8.52 18.17
CA ASN A 309 24.05 7.24 17.62
C ASN A 309 23.60 6.02 18.44
N THR A 310 22.77 6.19 19.46
CA THR A 310 22.26 5.08 20.26
C THR A 310 20.89 4.70 19.75
N PRO A 311 20.66 3.43 19.35
CA PRO A 311 19.35 2.95 19.01
C PRO A 311 18.43 3.13 20.22
N ALA A 312 17.56 4.11 20.17
CA ALA A 312 16.52 4.30 21.18
C ALA A 312 15.17 4.30 20.47
N VAL A 313 14.33 3.41 20.91
CA VAL A 313 12.96 3.27 20.45
C VAL A 313 12.07 4.08 21.41
N SER A 314 11.44 5.12 20.92
CA SER A 314 10.38 5.79 21.66
C SER A 314 9.04 5.20 21.27
N VAL A 315 8.34 4.62 22.23
CA VAL A 315 6.91 4.32 22.10
C VAL A 315 6.20 5.65 22.29
N PRO A 316 5.54 6.23 21.28
CA PRO A 316 4.65 7.35 21.56
C PRO A 316 3.63 6.86 22.57
N HIS A 317 3.55 7.50 23.73
CA HIS A 317 2.56 7.15 24.75
C HIS A 317 1.17 7.35 24.13
N LEU A 318 0.64 6.29 23.56
CA LEU A 318 -0.77 6.18 23.26
C LEU A 318 -1.47 5.89 24.58
N HIS A 319 -1.60 6.91 25.44
CA HIS A 319 -2.70 6.90 26.37
C HIS A 319 -3.97 6.80 25.52
N ALA A 320 -4.85 5.89 25.86
CA ALA A 320 -6.22 5.88 25.35
C ALA A 320 -6.74 7.34 25.40
N GLY A 321 -6.80 8.02 24.24
CA GLY A 321 -7.22 9.41 24.15
C GLY A 321 -6.23 10.44 23.57
N HIS A 322 -4.98 10.10 23.23
CA HIS A 322 -4.05 11.08 22.64
C HIS A 322 -3.78 10.78 21.16
N CYS A 323 -4.53 11.48 20.33
CA CYS A 323 -4.14 11.74 18.96
C CYS A 323 -2.86 12.60 18.97
N ALA A 324 -1.82 12.19 18.26
CA ALA A 324 -0.61 13.00 18.12
C ALA A 324 -0.96 14.28 17.35
N THR A 325 -1.31 15.35 18.07
CA THR A 325 -1.53 16.64 17.46
C THR A 325 -0.22 17.17 16.90
N ARG A 326 -0.11 17.25 15.56
CA ARG A 326 0.84 18.18 14.96
C ARG A 326 0.46 19.59 15.42
N ARG A 327 1.29 20.22 16.24
CA ARG A 327 1.24 21.68 16.37
C ARG A 327 1.72 22.25 15.05
N PRO A 328 0.95 23.14 14.39
CA PRO A 328 1.46 23.89 13.24
C PRO A 328 2.59 24.81 13.74
N ARG A 329 3.71 24.81 13.06
CA ARG A 329 4.68 25.91 13.09
C ARG A 329 4.60 26.65 11.78
#